data_2fcedbdbd919ab06cdc84b94b5ece220
#
_entry.id   2fcedbdbd919ab06cdc84b94b5ece220
#
_cell.length_a   1.000
_cell.length_b   1.000
_cell.length_c   1.000
_cell.angle_alpha   90.00
_cell.angle_beta   90.00
_cell.angle_gamma   90.00
#
_symmetry.space_group_name_H-M   'P 1'
#
loop_
_entity.id
_entity.type
_entity.pdbx_description
1 polymer ?
#
loop_
_entity_poly.entity_id
_entity_poly.type
_entity_poly.pdbx_seq_one_letter_code
_entity_poly.pdbx_strand_id
1 'polypeptide(L)'
;MFENLVIIQDQIYNVDKTECLQIGYFLDKKTNKVQIIEFFSTTKKVPKDLPKEITSLSFAFQGNKNEFIEGIQYWDTSNVADMNHMFYWCSDFNQDISMWNTSNVTNMQSMFSWASSFNQDISKWDVSNVLNMKNMFYTAEKFNQDLSTWDVSNVKREYQNIGFVNPNWKPEHWPQFNKAIS
;
A
#
# COMPACT_ATOMS: atom_id res chain seq x y z
N MET A 1 -1.77 10.27 -24.18
CA MET A 1 -1.83 10.07 -22.71
C MET A 1 -0.62 9.28 -22.18
N PHE A 2 0.16 8.58 -23.01
CA PHE A 2 1.33 7.75 -22.58
C PHE A 2 2.70 8.38 -22.90
N GLU A 3 2.74 9.62 -23.40
CA GLU A 3 4.00 10.29 -23.84
C GLU A 3 5.03 10.51 -22.70
N ASN A 4 4.58 10.44 -21.44
CA ASN A 4 5.43 10.64 -20.27
C ASN A 4 5.89 9.34 -19.59
N LEU A 5 5.47 8.17 -20.09
CA LEU A 5 5.83 6.88 -19.50
C LEU A 5 6.93 6.22 -20.32
N VAL A 6 7.99 5.77 -19.65
CA VAL A 6 9.08 5.01 -20.27
C VAL A 6 9.15 3.65 -19.58
N ILE A 7 8.79 2.60 -20.29
CA ILE A 7 8.96 1.23 -19.79
C ILE A 7 10.45 0.98 -19.60
N ILE A 8 10.83 0.60 -18.38
CA ILE A 8 12.18 0.22 -18.03
C ILE A 8 12.31 -1.30 -18.10
N GLN A 9 11.29 -2.02 -17.62
CA GLN A 9 11.22 -3.46 -17.64
C GLN A 9 9.81 -3.93 -17.94
N ASP A 10 9.68 -4.89 -18.86
CA ASP A 10 8.41 -5.51 -19.18
C ASP A 10 7.96 -6.48 -18.08
N GLN A 11 6.65 -6.62 -17.90
CA GLN A 11 6.06 -7.56 -16.99
C GLN A 11 5.80 -8.90 -17.71
N ILE A 12 6.25 -10.01 -17.12
CA ILE A 12 6.10 -11.35 -17.69
C ILE A 12 5.27 -12.21 -16.74
N TYR A 13 4.35 -12.98 -17.31
CA TYR A 13 3.44 -13.88 -16.60
C TYR A 13 3.51 -15.30 -17.13
N ASN A 14 3.08 -16.26 -16.29
CA ASN A 14 2.67 -17.56 -16.74
C ASN A 14 1.37 -17.46 -17.60
N VAL A 15 0.98 -18.59 -18.23
CA VAL A 15 -0.11 -18.61 -19.23
C VAL A 15 -1.46 -18.17 -18.65
N ASP A 16 -1.78 -18.58 -17.44
CA ASP A 16 -3.06 -18.28 -16.77
C ASP A 16 -3.06 -16.97 -15.97
N LYS A 17 -1.95 -16.23 -15.97
CA LYS A 17 -1.75 -14.94 -15.29
C LYS A 17 -1.95 -15.00 -13.78
N THR A 18 -1.69 -16.16 -13.19
CA THR A 18 -1.72 -16.33 -11.74
C THR A 18 -0.36 -16.13 -11.08
N GLU A 19 0.73 -16.22 -11.86
CA GLU A 19 2.09 -16.02 -11.42
C GLU A 19 2.81 -14.99 -12.29
N CYS A 20 3.29 -13.91 -11.67
CA CYS A 20 4.19 -12.96 -12.30
C CYS A 20 5.62 -13.54 -12.22
N LEU A 21 6.23 -13.77 -13.37
CA LEU A 21 7.59 -14.33 -13.49
C LEU A 21 8.66 -13.23 -13.48
N GLN A 22 8.30 -12.04 -13.95
CA GLN A 22 9.16 -10.85 -13.95
C GLN A 22 8.32 -9.61 -13.64
N ILE A 23 8.72 -8.85 -12.62
CA ILE A 23 8.07 -7.59 -12.26
C ILE A 23 8.36 -6.55 -13.33
N GLY A 24 7.30 -5.97 -13.91
CA GLY A 24 7.41 -4.85 -14.81
C GLY A 24 7.34 -3.51 -14.09
N TYR A 25 8.06 -2.51 -14.60
CA TYR A 25 8.02 -1.15 -14.09
C TYR A 25 8.41 -0.11 -15.14
N PHE A 26 8.02 1.14 -14.90
CA PHE A 26 8.23 2.25 -15.80
C PHE A 26 8.62 3.52 -15.04
N LEU A 27 9.30 4.44 -15.74
CA LEU A 27 9.52 5.80 -15.28
C LEU A 27 8.35 6.68 -15.73
N ASP A 28 7.67 7.30 -14.79
CA ASP A 28 6.78 8.43 -15.06
C ASP A 28 7.61 9.72 -15.04
N LYS A 29 7.88 10.27 -16.22
CA LYS A 29 8.66 11.52 -16.38
C LYS A 29 7.98 12.74 -15.76
N LYS A 30 6.67 12.73 -15.58
CA LYS A 30 5.93 13.84 -14.99
C LYS A 30 6.16 13.92 -13.48
N THR A 31 6.20 12.78 -12.80
CA THR A 31 6.37 12.69 -11.35
C THR A 31 7.79 12.32 -10.94
N ASN A 32 8.62 11.91 -11.90
CA ASN A 32 9.95 11.34 -11.72
C ASN A 32 9.96 10.11 -10.79
N LYS A 33 8.86 9.35 -10.77
CA LYS A 33 8.74 8.10 -10.01
C LYS A 33 8.99 6.90 -10.90
N VAL A 34 9.69 5.91 -10.37
CA VAL A 34 9.75 4.57 -10.96
C VAL A 34 8.63 3.76 -10.34
N GLN A 35 7.60 3.48 -11.15
CA GLN A 35 6.37 2.83 -10.71
C GLN A 35 6.28 1.41 -11.22
N ILE A 36 5.84 0.51 -10.33
CA ILE A 36 5.51 -0.87 -10.68
C ILE A 36 4.33 -0.89 -11.67
N ILE A 37 4.33 -1.84 -12.60
CA ILE A 37 3.15 -2.12 -13.43
C ILE A 37 2.15 -2.90 -12.58
N GLU A 38 0.87 -2.50 -12.61
CA GLU A 38 -0.22 -3.16 -11.89
C GLU A 38 -0.29 -4.66 -12.22
N PHE A 39 -0.43 -5.50 -11.19
CA PHE A 39 -0.59 -6.93 -11.37
C PHE A 39 -2.04 -7.27 -11.73
N PHE A 40 -2.23 -8.36 -12.47
CA PHE A 40 -3.59 -8.88 -12.71
C PHE A 40 -4.27 -9.25 -11.39
N SER A 41 -5.58 -9.04 -11.32
CA SER A 41 -6.38 -9.36 -10.12
C SER A 41 -6.35 -10.84 -9.73
N THR A 42 -5.92 -11.70 -10.65
CA THR A 42 -5.75 -13.16 -10.46
C THR A 42 -4.37 -13.54 -9.93
N THR A 43 -3.42 -12.59 -9.84
CA THR A 43 -2.03 -12.87 -9.44
C THR A 43 -1.96 -13.37 -8.01
N LYS A 44 -1.48 -14.60 -7.82
CA LYS A 44 -1.29 -15.28 -6.52
C LYS A 44 0.17 -15.29 -6.09
N LYS A 45 1.09 -15.08 -7.06
CA LYS A 45 2.52 -15.19 -6.81
C LYS A 45 3.30 -14.17 -7.63
N VAL A 46 4.31 -13.61 -7.01
CA VAL A 46 5.24 -12.64 -7.60
C VAL A 46 6.68 -13.01 -7.23
N PRO A 47 7.70 -12.52 -7.95
CA PRO A 47 9.09 -12.65 -7.54
C PRO A 47 9.32 -12.16 -6.09
N LYS A 48 10.22 -12.85 -5.37
CA LYS A 48 10.57 -12.50 -3.99
C LYS A 48 11.37 -11.20 -3.89
N ASP A 49 12.10 -10.87 -4.95
CA ASP A 49 12.93 -9.69 -5.00
C ASP A 49 12.16 -8.54 -5.69
N LEU A 50 11.88 -7.48 -4.95
CA LEU A 50 11.36 -6.24 -5.51
C LEU A 50 12.53 -5.47 -6.14
N PRO A 51 12.48 -5.11 -7.44
CA PRO A 51 13.53 -4.27 -8.04
C PRO A 51 13.72 -2.97 -7.24
N LYS A 52 14.96 -2.72 -6.79
CA LYS A 52 15.30 -1.59 -5.91
C LYS A 52 15.10 -0.21 -6.55
N GLU A 53 14.98 -0.16 -7.86
CA GLU A 53 14.68 1.06 -8.63
C GLU A 53 13.24 1.52 -8.41
N ILE A 54 12.32 0.60 -7.99
CA ILE A 54 10.91 0.92 -7.80
C ILE A 54 10.74 1.81 -6.56
N THR A 55 10.19 2.98 -6.76
CA THR A 55 9.87 3.96 -5.70
C THR A 55 8.36 4.13 -5.49
N SER A 56 7.54 3.53 -6.36
CA SER A 56 6.07 3.57 -6.25
C SER A 56 5.47 2.20 -6.49
N LEU A 57 4.69 1.74 -5.50
CA LEU A 57 3.82 0.56 -5.55
C LEU A 57 2.35 0.95 -5.75
N SER A 58 2.12 2.16 -6.26
CA SER A 58 0.79 2.69 -6.51
C SER A 58 -0.02 1.76 -7.40
N PHE A 59 -1.22 1.37 -6.96
CA PHE A 59 -2.15 0.45 -7.63
C PHE A 59 -1.64 -0.98 -7.87
N ALA A 60 -0.50 -1.38 -7.30
CA ALA A 60 0.17 -2.65 -7.63
C ALA A 60 -0.77 -3.85 -7.64
N PHE A 61 -1.64 -4.01 -6.64
CA PHE A 61 -2.56 -5.13 -6.48
C PHE A 61 -4.04 -4.71 -6.47
N GLN A 62 -4.38 -3.57 -7.06
CA GLN A 62 -5.76 -3.11 -7.07
C GLN A 62 -6.72 -4.20 -7.55
N GLY A 63 -7.77 -4.47 -6.76
CA GLY A 63 -8.81 -5.46 -7.10
C GLY A 63 -8.35 -6.92 -7.06
N ASN A 64 -7.16 -7.22 -6.54
CA ASN A 64 -6.71 -8.60 -6.33
C ASN A 64 -7.60 -9.30 -5.31
N LYS A 65 -8.01 -10.56 -5.61
CA LYS A 65 -8.99 -11.31 -4.83
C LYS A 65 -8.37 -12.46 -4.03
N ASN A 66 -7.06 -12.46 -3.85
CA ASN A 66 -6.40 -13.49 -3.08
C ASN A 66 -6.15 -13.01 -1.65
N GLU A 67 -6.39 -13.88 -0.69
CA GLU A 67 -6.07 -13.64 0.73
C GLU A 67 -4.57 -13.46 0.93
N PHE A 68 -3.79 -14.22 0.15
CA PHE A 68 -2.34 -14.27 0.23
C PHE A 68 -1.72 -14.16 -1.17
N ILE A 69 -0.65 -13.37 -1.30
CA ILE A 69 0.13 -13.21 -2.54
C ILE A 69 1.56 -13.66 -2.23
N GLU A 70 1.94 -14.86 -2.67
CA GLU A 70 3.28 -15.41 -2.43
C GLU A 70 4.35 -14.50 -3.06
N GLY A 71 5.37 -14.17 -2.28
CA GLY A 71 6.52 -13.36 -2.71
C GLY A 71 6.58 -12.01 -2.02
N ILE A 72 5.46 -11.31 -1.82
CA ILE A 72 5.46 -9.95 -1.27
C ILE A 72 5.98 -9.87 0.17
N GLN A 73 5.90 -10.95 0.95
CA GLN A 73 6.42 -11.00 2.31
C GLN A 73 7.96 -10.84 2.39
N TYR A 74 8.64 -11.03 1.27
CA TYR A 74 10.11 -10.90 1.17
C TYR A 74 10.56 -9.56 0.57
N TRP A 75 9.61 -8.72 0.12
CA TRP A 75 9.96 -7.48 -0.54
C TRP A 75 10.69 -6.50 0.38
N ASP A 76 11.84 -6.03 -0.08
CA ASP A 76 12.49 -4.86 0.51
C ASP A 76 11.79 -3.59 0.02
N THR A 77 11.00 -2.98 0.90
CA THR A 77 10.22 -1.77 0.61
C THR A 77 10.94 -0.48 1.02
N SER A 78 12.22 -0.56 1.40
CA SER A 78 12.98 0.58 1.94
C SER A 78 13.11 1.76 0.97
N ASN A 79 13.03 1.53 -0.35
CA ASN A 79 13.06 2.60 -1.36
C ASN A 79 11.68 3.11 -1.78
N VAL A 80 10.60 2.55 -1.22
CA VAL A 80 9.24 2.89 -1.62
C VAL A 80 8.78 4.18 -0.93
N ALA A 81 8.36 5.15 -1.72
CA ALA A 81 7.82 6.43 -1.24
C ALA A 81 6.30 6.57 -1.45
N ASP A 82 5.69 5.72 -2.29
CA ASP A 82 4.29 5.82 -2.65
C ASP A 82 3.62 4.45 -2.67
N MET A 83 2.62 4.26 -1.78
CA MET A 83 1.82 3.04 -1.66
C MET A 83 0.32 3.32 -1.87
N ASN A 84 -0.03 4.44 -2.55
CA ASN A 84 -1.43 4.78 -2.72
C ASN A 84 -2.18 3.71 -3.52
N HIS A 85 -3.40 3.39 -3.09
CA HIS A 85 -4.28 2.39 -3.72
C HIS A 85 -3.68 0.99 -3.91
N MET A 86 -2.56 0.66 -3.23
CA MET A 86 -1.83 -0.58 -3.48
C MET A 86 -2.69 -1.84 -3.34
N PHE A 87 -3.55 -1.90 -2.33
CA PHE A 87 -4.51 -2.98 -2.06
C PHE A 87 -5.97 -2.49 -2.13
N TYR A 88 -6.23 -1.46 -2.93
CA TYR A 88 -7.57 -0.94 -3.12
C TYR A 88 -8.51 -2.03 -3.71
N TRP A 89 -9.68 -2.26 -3.06
CA TRP A 89 -10.63 -3.30 -3.46
C TRP A 89 -10.09 -4.75 -3.37
N CYS A 90 -9.09 -5.01 -2.53
CA CYS A 90 -8.61 -6.36 -2.23
C CYS A 90 -9.43 -6.97 -1.11
N SER A 91 -10.69 -7.36 -1.39
CA SER A 91 -11.69 -7.75 -0.37
C SER A 91 -11.24 -8.90 0.53
N ASP A 92 -10.44 -9.82 0.01
CA ASP A 92 -10.02 -11.04 0.72
C ASP A 92 -8.62 -10.93 1.32
N PHE A 93 -7.84 -9.92 0.93
CA PHE A 93 -6.45 -9.75 1.34
C PHE A 93 -6.32 -9.61 2.87
N ASN A 94 -5.51 -10.50 3.47
CA ASN A 94 -5.22 -10.46 4.92
C ASN A 94 -3.83 -11.04 5.25
N GLN A 95 -2.84 -10.80 4.39
CA GLN A 95 -1.47 -11.27 4.58
C GLN A 95 -0.70 -10.39 5.56
N ASP A 96 0.13 -11.02 6.41
CA ASP A 96 1.09 -10.31 7.26
C ASP A 96 2.14 -9.58 6.41
N ILE A 97 2.18 -8.27 6.56
CA ILE A 97 3.12 -7.34 5.93
C ILE A 97 3.76 -6.41 6.98
N SER A 98 3.73 -6.82 8.25
CA SER A 98 4.25 -6.04 9.39
C SER A 98 5.75 -5.73 9.29
N MET A 99 6.50 -6.57 8.55
CA MET A 99 7.95 -6.44 8.37
C MET A 99 8.36 -5.44 7.27
N TRP A 100 7.41 -4.87 6.54
CA TRP A 100 7.75 -3.88 5.52
C TRP A 100 8.34 -2.61 6.13
N ASN A 101 9.39 -2.12 5.51
CA ASN A 101 9.98 -0.82 5.87
C ASN A 101 9.17 0.30 5.21
N THR A 102 8.46 1.09 6.02
CA THR A 102 7.61 2.19 5.57
C THR A 102 8.21 3.56 5.82
N SER A 103 9.42 3.63 6.36
CA SER A 103 10.05 4.88 6.81
C SER A 103 10.23 5.95 5.72
N ASN A 104 10.28 5.55 4.44
CA ASN A 104 10.38 6.48 3.31
C ASN A 104 9.02 6.78 2.64
N VAL A 105 7.92 6.17 3.11
CA VAL A 105 6.61 6.35 2.51
C VAL A 105 6.03 7.71 2.86
N THR A 106 5.62 8.45 1.84
CA THR A 106 4.98 9.76 1.97
C THR A 106 3.49 9.76 1.62
N ASN A 107 3.02 8.71 0.93
CA ASN A 107 1.64 8.62 0.45
C ASN A 107 1.07 7.21 0.63
N MET A 108 0.05 7.09 1.49
CA MET A 108 -0.70 5.86 1.77
C MET A 108 -2.21 6.04 1.46
N GLN A 109 -2.55 7.01 0.59
CA GLN A 109 -3.95 7.27 0.25
C GLN A 109 -4.64 6.00 -0.23
N SER A 110 -5.79 5.68 0.36
CA SER A 110 -6.66 4.54 -0.02
C SER A 110 -5.96 3.18 -0.10
N MET A 111 -4.82 3.00 0.59
CA MET A 111 -3.99 1.78 0.47
C MET A 111 -4.79 0.50 0.73
N PHE A 112 -5.67 0.48 1.75
CA PHE A 112 -6.54 -0.64 2.13
C PHE A 112 -8.03 -0.29 2.01
N SER A 113 -8.37 0.74 1.25
CA SER A 113 -9.78 1.09 1.04
C SER A 113 -10.51 -0.06 0.34
N TRP A 114 -11.63 -0.52 0.91
CA TRP A 114 -12.40 -1.70 0.48
C TRP A 114 -11.65 -3.04 0.62
N ALA A 115 -10.58 -3.10 1.40
CA ALA A 115 -9.93 -4.35 1.80
C ALA A 115 -10.63 -4.91 3.04
N SER A 116 -11.86 -5.43 2.84
CA SER A 116 -12.79 -5.75 3.93
C SER A 116 -12.31 -6.83 4.89
N SER A 117 -11.40 -7.70 4.46
CA SER A 117 -10.82 -8.76 5.30
C SER A 117 -9.53 -8.36 6.02
N PHE A 118 -8.90 -7.25 5.63
CA PHE A 118 -7.59 -6.86 6.16
C PHE A 118 -7.68 -6.50 7.66
N ASN A 119 -6.89 -7.19 8.49
CA ASN A 119 -6.79 -6.93 9.92
C ASN A 119 -5.42 -7.32 10.51
N GLN A 120 -4.33 -7.18 9.75
CA GLN A 120 -2.99 -7.48 10.24
C GLN A 120 -2.43 -6.34 11.10
N ASP A 121 -1.62 -6.70 12.08
CA ASP A 121 -0.94 -5.74 12.96
C ASP A 121 0.15 -4.99 12.21
N ILE A 122 -0.11 -3.72 11.94
CA ILE A 122 0.82 -2.78 11.31
C ILE A 122 1.21 -1.64 12.26
N SER A 123 0.99 -1.80 13.55
CA SER A 123 1.29 -0.78 14.58
C SER A 123 2.76 -0.34 14.61
N LYS A 124 3.66 -1.21 14.14
CA LYS A 124 5.12 -0.96 14.09
C LYS A 124 5.59 -0.22 12.83
N TRP A 125 4.71 0.04 11.88
CA TRP A 125 5.10 0.83 10.71
C TRP A 125 5.54 2.23 11.12
N ASP A 126 6.67 2.66 10.58
CA ASP A 126 7.08 4.05 10.68
C ASP A 126 6.32 4.88 9.65
N VAL A 127 5.40 5.71 10.14
CA VAL A 127 4.56 6.59 9.32
C VAL A 127 4.91 8.07 9.49
N SER A 128 6.01 8.36 10.19
CA SER A 128 6.42 9.73 10.52
C SER A 128 6.66 10.63 9.30
N ASN A 129 6.98 10.04 8.14
CA ASN A 129 7.14 10.77 6.88
C ASN A 129 5.88 10.84 6.01
N VAL A 130 4.77 10.22 6.45
CA VAL A 130 3.55 10.20 5.64
C VAL A 130 2.84 11.55 5.65
N LEU A 131 2.54 12.05 4.46
CA LEU A 131 1.86 13.34 4.24
C LEU A 131 0.37 13.15 3.90
N ASN A 132 -0.01 11.97 3.36
CA ASN A 132 -1.35 11.69 2.90
C ASN A 132 -1.78 10.27 3.27
N MET A 133 -2.81 10.16 4.13
CA MET A 133 -3.46 8.91 4.56
C MET A 133 -4.97 8.90 4.23
N LYS A 134 -5.43 9.81 3.36
CA LYS A 134 -6.86 9.94 3.07
C LYS A 134 -7.46 8.59 2.66
N ASN A 135 -8.55 8.20 3.31
CA ASN A 135 -9.31 6.97 3.04
C ASN A 135 -8.50 5.67 3.16
N MET A 136 -7.37 5.66 3.89
CA MET A 136 -6.48 4.49 3.96
C MET A 136 -7.23 3.19 4.32
N PHE A 137 -8.19 3.25 5.26
CA PHE A 137 -9.00 2.11 5.72
C PHE A 137 -10.50 2.31 5.45
N TYR A 138 -10.86 3.13 4.45
CA TYR A 138 -12.27 3.33 4.11
C TYR A 138 -12.92 1.99 3.73
N THR A 139 -13.97 1.60 4.45
CA THR A 139 -14.68 0.31 4.26
C THR A 139 -13.76 -0.94 4.42
N ALA A 140 -12.70 -0.83 5.21
CA ALA A 140 -11.89 -1.99 5.66
C ALA A 140 -12.58 -2.60 6.90
N GLU A 141 -13.67 -3.33 6.70
CA GLU A 141 -14.67 -3.67 7.73
C GLU A 141 -14.11 -4.44 8.93
N LYS A 142 -13.13 -5.34 8.71
CA LYS A 142 -12.52 -6.13 9.79
C LYS A 142 -11.38 -5.42 10.51
N PHE A 143 -10.88 -4.29 9.95
CA PHE A 143 -9.72 -3.62 10.52
C PHE A 143 -10.03 -3.03 11.91
N ASN A 144 -9.29 -3.45 12.93
CA ASN A 144 -9.45 -2.96 14.30
C ASN A 144 -8.10 -2.96 15.08
N GLN A 145 -6.98 -2.75 14.39
CA GLN A 145 -5.67 -2.70 15.05
C GLN A 145 -5.45 -1.36 15.76
N ASP A 146 -4.67 -1.40 16.83
CA ASP A 146 -4.31 -0.21 17.61
C ASP A 146 -3.18 0.55 16.92
N LEU A 147 -3.50 1.70 16.35
CA LEU A 147 -2.59 2.62 15.70
C LEU A 147 -2.42 3.94 16.49
N SER A 148 -2.83 3.97 17.75
CA SER A 148 -2.79 5.17 18.61
C SER A 148 -1.36 5.70 18.85
N THR A 149 -0.34 4.85 18.61
CA THR A 149 1.08 5.20 18.74
C THR A 149 1.72 5.75 17.47
N TRP A 150 1.01 5.75 16.33
CA TRP A 150 1.55 6.29 15.09
C TRP A 150 1.87 7.79 15.20
N ASP A 151 3.06 8.17 14.77
CA ASP A 151 3.40 9.58 14.59
C ASP A 151 2.81 10.10 13.28
N VAL A 152 1.68 10.78 13.37
CA VAL A 152 0.93 11.35 12.25
C VAL A 152 1.07 12.87 12.16
N SER A 153 2.09 13.45 12.81
CA SER A 153 2.30 14.89 12.89
C SER A 153 2.49 15.57 11.53
N ASN A 154 3.05 14.84 10.55
CA ASN A 154 3.28 15.32 9.19
C ASN A 154 2.08 15.15 8.25
N VAL A 155 1.03 14.41 8.66
CA VAL A 155 -0.15 14.22 7.81
C VAL A 155 -0.91 15.54 7.67
N LYS A 156 -1.07 16.00 6.43
CA LYS A 156 -1.77 17.25 6.14
C LYS A 156 -3.24 17.16 6.58
N ARG A 157 -3.77 18.25 7.15
CA ARG A 157 -5.11 18.29 7.74
C ARG A 157 -6.21 17.77 6.81
N GLU A 158 -6.17 18.11 5.54
CA GLU A 158 -7.11 17.65 4.53
C GLU A 158 -7.05 16.15 4.22
N TYR A 159 -6.02 15.44 4.69
CA TYR A 159 -5.76 14.02 4.45
C TYR A 159 -5.87 13.14 5.70
N GLN A 160 -6.36 13.70 6.81
CA GLN A 160 -6.50 13.00 8.09
C GLN A 160 -7.73 12.09 8.17
N ASN A 161 -8.64 12.13 7.20
CA ASN A 161 -9.76 11.19 7.14
C ASN A 161 -9.26 9.83 6.63
N ILE A 162 -8.83 8.97 7.55
CA ILE A 162 -8.25 7.65 7.24
C ILE A 162 -9.30 6.53 7.15
N GLY A 163 -10.60 6.84 7.19
CA GLY A 163 -11.66 5.83 7.06
C GLY A 163 -12.40 5.56 8.37
N PHE A 164 -12.69 6.58 9.16
CA PHE A 164 -13.43 6.49 10.43
C PHE A 164 -14.86 5.96 10.32
N VAL A 165 -15.34 5.68 9.11
CA VAL A 165 -16.64 5.03 8.87
C VAL A 165 -16.63 3.52 9.17
N ASN A 166 -15.45 2.92 9.46
CA ASN A 166 -15.39 1.52 9.86
C ASN A 166 -15.97 1.35 11.28
N PRO A 167 -17.13 0.67 11.44
CA PRO A 167 -17.80 0.56 12.73
C PRO A 167 -17.07 -0.36 13.72
N ASN A 168 -16.14 -1.20 13.24
CA ASN A 168 -15.40 -2.13 14.06
C ASN A 168 -14.08 -1.56 14.57
N TRP A 169 -13.61 -0.44 13.98
CA TRP A 169 -12.37 0.18 14.41
C TRP A 169 -12.61 1.16 15.56
N LYS A 170 -12.19 0.79 16.74
CA LYS A 170 -12.47 1.53 17.97
C LYS A 170 -11.78 2.89 17.98
N PRO A 171 -12.44 3.96 18.43
CA PRO A 171 -11.88 5.31 18.49
C PRO A 171 -10.56 5.42 19.30
N GLU A 172 -10.42 4.63 20.35
CA GLU A 172 -9.18 4.58 21.16
C GLU A 172 -7.99 4.02 20.41
N HIS A 173 -8.21 3.27 19.33
CA HIS A 173 -7.17 2.69 18.47
C HIS A 173 -6.77 3.62 17.31
N TRP A 174 -7.42 4.76 17.16
CA TRP A 174 -7.14 5.67 16.05
C TRP A 174 -5.84 6.45 16.29
N PRO A 175 -5.08 6.78 15.23
CA PRO A 175 -3.98 7.74 15.31
C PRO A 175 -4.46 9.10 15.82
N GLN A 176 -3.61 9.77 16.61
CA GLN A 176 -3.96 11.01 17.28
C GLN A 176 -3.53 12.23 16.46
N PHE A 177 -4.30 12.60 15.43
CA PHE A 177 -4.00 13.73 14.54
C PHE A 177 -3.96 15.12 15.21
N ASN A 178 -4.53 15.28 16.39
CA ASN A 178 -4.70 16.57 17.06
C ASN A 178 -3.88 16.71 18.35
N LYS A 179 -2.95 15.82 18.63
CA LYS A 179 -2.01 16.07 19.74
C LYS A 179 -1.07 17.18 19.29
N ALA A 180 -1.37 18.41 19.73
CA ALA A 180 -0.37 19.46 19.71
C ALA A 180 0.89 18.91 20.36
N ILE A 181 2.02 19.01 19.67
CA ILE A 181 3.32 18.71 20.24
C ILE A 181 3.50 19.70 21.39
N SER A 182 3.36 19.22 22.62
CA SER A 182 3.62 19.98 23.85
C SER A 182 5.12 19.99 24.11
#